data_c6a4a5ec89d2fdfa4ab949b09e2e62a3
#
_entry.id   c6a4a5ec89d2fdfa4ab949b09e2e62a3
#
_cell.length_a   1.000
_cell.length_b   1.000
_cell.length_c   1.000
_cell.angle_alpha   90.00
_cell.angle_beta   90.00
_cell.angle_gamma   90.00
#
_symmetry.space_group_name_H-M   'P 1'
#
loop_
_entity.id
_entity.type
_entity.pdbx_description
1 polymer ?
#
loop_
_entity_poly.entity_id
_entity_poly.type
_entity_poly.pdbx_seq_one_letter_code
_entity_poly.pdbx_strand_id
1 'polypeptide(L)'
;MNVNEQEQFRKMRLDEFLANQSIYDRKERENYTKNNTVVFKRAFVSLCAENFVEANVIAKKYRKFWRKWLLMLLYAEFVHWCYLNKKAVPKNEQFMAVFGSSAKKQNEYAQKVFEKLPKNKNAAKSYEKFVAFKRAEEEYSMYNIKNIAVCATMSAGKSTFVNALLGRDVLPSRNEATTAKITSVYDKDGAEKMIGYAVKNGEIAEQSTDVTLEVIDKWNSSNNLERIYLQGDLDGIKNNGFVVAVHDTPGTNNSGDKSHHDVTMDFLQKNKMDALIFVANATQLCTNDERILLVELLNKVVKPSNLPVIFILNKADELDEEKESISDIQKRYAEYLEEIGFVEPKIFPLSAKAARLLKMVKNGRAEKLTAREKRDLRNVESVFDEFEKTGLPSVEKYIENLFGGR
;
A
#
# COMPACT_ATOMS: atom_id res chain seq x y z
N MET A 1 -9.52 10.77 -19.47
CA MET A 1 -8.22 11.41 -19.16
C MET A 1 -7.23 11.03 -20.24
N ASN A 2 -6.49 11.99 -20.79
CA ASN A 2 -5.43 11.68 -21.74
C ASN A 2 -4.17 11.22 -20.98
N VAL A 3 -3.21 10.63 -21.71
CA VAL A 3 -1.96 10.08 -21.14
C VAL A 3 -1.18 11.13 -20.34
N ASN A 4 -1.25 12.40 -20.74
CA ASN A 4 -0.57 13.52 -20.06
C ASN A 4 -1.21 13.87 -18.71
N GLU A 5 -2.52 13.76 -18.58
CA GLU A 5 -3.21 13.97 -17.30
C GLU A 5 -2.93 12.83 -16.32
N GLN A 6 -2.84 11.59 -16.82
CA GLN A 6 -2.41 10.45 -16.02
C GLN A 6 -0.97 10.59 -15.53
N GLU A 7 -0.09 11.15 -16.37
CA GLU A 7 1.31 11.38 -16.04
C GLU A 7 1.53 12.53 -15.03
N GLN A 8 0.69 13.57 -15.09
CA GLN A 8 0.68 14.63 -14.08
C GLN A 8 0.18 14.12 -12.72
N PHE A 9 -0.81 13.23 -12.71
CA PHE A 9 -1.29 12.58 -11.50
C PHE A 9 -0.26 11.62 -10.90
N ARG A 10 0.52 10.92 -11.72
CA ARG A 10 1.66 10.09 -11.27
C ARG A 10 2.78 10.89 -10.58
N LYS A 11 2.81 12.20 -10.76
CA LYS A 11 3.77 13.11 -10.08
C LYS A 11 3.30 13.58 -8.71
N MET A 12 2.16 13.11 -8.26
CA MET A 12 1.67 13.44 -6.94
C MET A 12 2.65 13.00 -5.86
N ARG A 13 2.86 13.86 -4.92
CA ARG A 13 3.86 13.66 -3.89
C ARG A 13 3.33 12.65 -2.87
N LEU A 14 4.13 11.62 -2.64
CA LEU A 14 3.83 10.61 -1.62
C LEU A 14 3.64 11.24 -0.22
N ASP A 15 4.31 12.36 0.05
CA ASP A 15 4.16 13.13 1.29
C ASP A 15 2.74 13.69 1.47
N GLU A 16 2.09 14.17 0.40
CA GLU A 16 0.70 14.64 0.46
C GLU A 16 -0.25 13.47 0.73
N PHE A 17 0.00 12.32 0.11
CA PHE A 17 -0.74 11.09 0.37
C PHE A 17 -0.59 10.62 1.82
N LEU A 18 0.64 10.57 2.33
CA LEU A 18 0.95 10.12 3.69
C LEU A 18 0.43 11.09 4.76
N ALA A 19 0.55 12.39 4.53
CA ALA A 19 -0.03 13.40 5.41
C ALA A 19 -1.56 13.25 5.51
N ASN A 20 -2.20 12.75 4.46
CA ASN A 20 -3.64 12.50 4.44
C ASN A 20 -4.00 11.13 5.07
N GLN A 21 -3.19 10.08 4.92
CA GLN A 21 -3.38 8.81 5.63
C GLN A 21 -3.23 8.97 7.15
N SER A 22 -2.26 9.78 7.61
CA SER A 22 -2.08 10.05 9.04
C SER A 22 -3.33 10.65 9.70
N ILE A 23 -4.18 11.32 8.91
CA ILE A 23 -5.47 11.81 9.35
C ILE A 23 -6.46 10.66 9.59
N TYR A 24 -6.31 9.50 8.93
CA TYR A 24 -7.23 8.36 9.03
C TYR A 24 -6.90 7.37 10.15
N ASP A 25 -5.63 7.21 10.52
CA ASP A 25 -5.18 6.04 11.26
C ASP A 25 -5.12 6.18 12.79
N ARG A 26 -5.45 7.32 13.43
CA ARG A 26 -5.14 7.48 14.86
C ARG A 26 -6.19 7.97 15.84
N LYS A 27 -5.84 7.73 17.14
CA LYS A 27 -6.39 8.28 18.41
C LYS A 27 -6.83 9.76 18.37
N GLU A 28 -6.41 10.50 17.36
CA GLU A 28 -7.00 11.77 16.99
C GLU A 28 -8.50 11.65 16.64
N ARG A 29 -9.04 10.45 16.42
CA ARG A 29 -10.49 10.27 16.35
C ARG A 29 -11.21 10.87 17.56
N GLU A 30 -10.63 10.81 18.75
CA GLU A 30 -11.23 11.38 19.96
C GLU A 30 -11.06 12.90 20.05
N ASN A 31 -9.91 13.45 19.69
CA ASN A 31 -9.70 14.89 19.61
C ASN A 31 -10.37 15.52 18.37
N TYR A 32 -10.53 14.75 17.35
CA TYR A 32 -11.14 15.12 16.08
C TYR A 32 -12.66 15.34 16.20
N THR A 33 -13.35 14.69 17.12
CA THR A 33 -14.78 14.94 17.37
C THR A 33 -15.07 16.38 17.80
N LYS A 34 -14.05 17.11 18.25
CA LYS A 34 -14.16 18.55 18.59
C LYS A 34 -13.86 19.47 17.40
N ASN A 35 -13.28 19.00 16.31
CA ASN A 35 -12.89 19.82 15.17
C ASN A 35 -13.98 19.84 14.08
N ASN A 36 -14.41 21.03 13.70
CA ASN A 36 -15.48 21.24 12.69
C ASN A 36 -15.18 20.58 11.33
N THR A 37 -13.90 20.45 10.95
CA THR A 37 -13.47 19.87 9.67
C THR A 37 -13.86 18.40 9.56
N VAL A 38 -13.77 17.63 10.64
CA VAL A 38 -14.10 16.19 10.62
C VAL A 38 -15.59 15.95 10.57
N VAL A 39 -16.33 16.74 11.32
CA VAL A 39 -17.79 16.65 11.28
C VAL A 39 -18.27 16.96 9.86
N PHE A 40 -17.65 17.93 9.19
CA PHE A 40 -17.91 18.26 7.78
C PHE A 40 -17.59 17.08 6.85
N LYS A 41 -16.41 16.47 6.98
CA LYS A 41 -16.00 15.28 6.21
C LYS A 41 -16.98 14.13 6.39
N ARG A 42 -17.31 13.78 7.61
CA ARG A 42 -18.29 12.72 7.90
C ARG A 42 -19.63 12.97 7.27
N ALA A 43 -20.13 14.20 7.35
CA ALA A 43 -21.39 14.57 6.69
C ALA A 43 -21.29 14.44 5.17
N PHE A 44 -20.18 14.86 4.58
CA PHE A 44 -19.94 14.73 3.13
C PHE A 44 -19.89 13.26 2.69
N VAL A 45 -19.12 12.41 3.39
CA VAL A 45 -19.04 10.97 3.11
C VAL A 45 -20.42 10.31 3.23
N SER A 46 -21.19 10.64 4.27
CA SER A 46 -22.55 10.11 4.43
C SER A 46 -23.48 10.55 3.29
N LEU A 47 -23.33 11.78 2.77
CA LEU A 47 -24.07 12.26 1.60
C LEU A 47 -23.68 11.47 0.33
N CYS A 48 -22.40 11.27 0.10
CA CYS A 48 -21.89 10.50 -1.04
C CYS A 48 -22.33 9.03 -1.03
N ALA A 49 -22.48 8.46 0.17
CA ALA A 49 -23.02 7.11 0.40
C ALA A 49 -24.57 7.06 0.42
N GLU A 50 -25.24 8.18 0.13
CA GLU A 50 -26.70 8.33 0.16
C GLU A 50 -27.34 8.02 1.54
N ASN A 51 -26.52 8.03 2.61
CA ASN A 51 -26.99 7.89 3.99
C ASN A 51 -27.46 9.24 4.56
N PHE A 52 -28.61 9.73 4.08
CA PHE A 52 -29.13 11.04 4.44
C PHE A 52 -29.56 11.15 5.90
N VAL A 53 -29.90 10.03 6.55
CA VAL A 53 -30.25 9.99 7.97
C VAL A 53 -29.03 10.35 8.82
N GLU A 54 -27.91 9.70 8.59
CA GLU A 54 -26.64 9.98 9.27
C GLU A 54 -26.15 11.40 8.96
N ALA A 55 -26.14 11.79 7.68
CA ALA A 55 -25.78 13.12 7.24
C ALA A 55 -26.61 14.20 7.97
N ASN A 56 -27.92 13.98 8.16
CA ASN A 56 -28.79 14.90 8.89
C ASN A 56 -28.42 14.99 10.38
N VAL A 57 -28.17 13.86 11.05
CA VAL A 57 -27.73 13.84 12.46
C VAL A 57 -26.45 14.66 12.63
N ILE A 58 -25.49 14.47 11.73
CA ILE A 58 -24.22 15.21 11.74
C ILE A 58 -24.47 16.70 11.45
N ALA A 59 -25.23 17.02 10.40
CA ALA A 59 -25.50 18.39 9.97
C ALA A 59 -26.28 19.21 11.01
N LYS A 60 -27.09 18.58 11.86
CA LYS A 60 -27.78 19.29 12.97
C LYS A 60 -26.83 20.10 13.84
N LYS A 61 -25.58 19.68 13.99
CA LYS A 61 -24.54 20.42 14.73
C LYS A 61 -24.16 21.75 14.09
N TYR A 62 -24.44 21.93 12.79
CA TYR A 62 -24.15 23.15 12.02
C TYR A 62 -25.33 24.09 11.86
N ARG A 63 -26.55 23.70 12.30
CA ARG A 63 -27.76 24.51 12.15
C ARG A 63 -27.80 25.73 13.08
N LYS A 64 -26.85 25.86 14.01
CA LYS A 64 -26.73 27.10 14.82
C LYS A 64 -26.31 28.28 13.94
N PHE A 65 -26.82 29.45 14.21
CA PHE A 65 -26.72 30.67 13.38
C PHE A 65 -25.29 30.94 12.83
N TRP A 66 -24.28 30.81 13.64
CA TRP A 66 -22.87 31.07 13.29
C TRP A 66 -22.19 29.98 12.41
N ARG A 67 -22.87 28.86 12.15
CA ARG A 67 -22.34 27.74 11.34
C ARG A 67 -23.13 27.49 10.04
N LYS A 68 -24.06 28.35 9.68
CA LYS A 68 -24.89 28.18 8.46
C LYS A 68 -24.03 28.08 7.18
N TRP A 69 -22.94 28.79 7.12
CA TRP A 69 -22.06 28.79 5.96
C TRP A 69 -21.41 27.41 5.72
N LEU A 70 -21.17 26.59 6.76
CA LEU A 70 -20.67 25.23 6.60
C LEU A 70 -21.67 24.30 5.92
N LEU A 71 -22.96 24.42 6.22
CA LEU A 71 -24.00 23.65 5.54
C LEU A 71 -24.10 24.00 4.05
N MET A 72 -23.92 25.28 3.74
CA MET A 72 -23.94 25.74 2.36
C MET A 72 -22.73 25.25 1.57
N LEU A 73 -21.57 25.25 2.20
CA LEU A 73 -20.36 24.70 1.64
C LEU A 73 -20.50 23.19 1.42
N LEU A 74 -21.04 22.46 2.39
CA LEU A 74 -21.33 21.03 2.29
C LEU A 74 -22.28 20.73 1.12
N TYR A 75 -23.29 21.55 0.91
CA TYR A 75 -24.20 21.42 -0.22
C TYR A 75 -23.48 21.65 -1.56
N ALA A 76 -22.71 22.74 -1.67
CA ALA A 76 -22.00 23.09 -2.89
C ALA A 76 -20.98 22.00 -3.28
N GLU A 77 -20.25 21.48 -2.32
CA GLU A 77 -19.29 20.40 -2.52
C GLU A 77 -19.97 19.09 -2.93
N PHE A 78 -21.11 18.75 -2.32
CA PHE A 78 -21.86 17.57 -2.71
C PHE A 78 -22.45 17.69 -4.13
N VAL A 79 -22.97 18.86 -4.51
CA VAL A 79 -23.45 19.14 -5.87
C VAL A 79 -22.32 19.00 -6.88
N HIS A 80 -21.15 19.54 -6.56
CA HIS A 80 -19.96 19.40 -7.41
C HIS A 80 -19.53 17.94 -7.55
N TRP A 81 -19.53 17.18 -6.45
CA TRP A 81 -19.25 15.74 -6.47
C TRP A 81 -20.26 14.96 -7.34
N CYS A 82 -21.55 15.28 -7.23
CA CYS A 82 -22.58 14.68 -8.09
C CYS A 82 -22.30 14.97 -9.57
N TYR A 83 -21.89 16.19 -9.89
CA TYR A 83 -21.56 16.59 -11.26
C TYR A 83 -20.36 15.76 -11.81
N LEU A 84 -19.29 15.68 -11.04
CA LEU A 84 -18.08 14.91 -11.42
C LEU A 84 -18.38 13.40 -11.60
N ASN A 85 -19.25 12.85 -10.77
CA ASN A 85 -19.62 11.43 -10.81
C ASN A 85 -20.84 11.14 -11.72
N LYS A 86 -21.31 12.12 -12.52
CA LYS A 86 -22.48 11.99 -13.39
C LYS A 86 -23.75 11.52 -12.68
N LYS A 87 -23.88 11.87 -11.39
CA LYS A 87 -25.04 11.57 -10.56
C LYS A 87 -26.01 12.76 -10.51
N ALA A 88 -27.30 12.48 -10.48
CA ALA A 88 -28.30 13.51 -10.23
C ALA A 88 -28.27 13.94 -8.76
N VAL A 89 -28.41 15.25 -8.51
CA VAL A 89 -28.55 15.76 -7.14
C VAL A 89 -29.89 15.29 -6.58
N PRO A 90 -29.93 14.57 -5.44
CA PRO A 90 -31.17 14.10 -4.84
C PRO A 90 -32.11 15.27 -4.49
N LYS A 91 -33.42 15.05 -4.70
CA LYS A 91 -34.48 16.05 -4.40
C LYS A 91 -35.46 15.56 -3.33
N ASN A 92 -35.19 14.41 -2.71
CA ASN A 92 -36.09 13.83 -1.71
C ASN A 92 -36.04 14.59 -0.37
N GLU A 93 -37.06 14.39 0.44
CA GLU A 93 -37.21 15.07 1.74
C GLU A 93 -36.08 14.77 2.72
N GLN A 94 -35.53 13.54 2.70
CA GLN A 94 -34.44 13.13 3.57
C GLN A 94 -33.15 13.89 3.24
N PHE A 95 -32.84 14.04 1.97
CA PHE A 95 -31.70 14.85 1.51
C PHE A 95 -31.90 16.33 1.88
N MET A 96 -33.09 16.87 1.62
CA MET A 96 -33.39 18.26 1.91
C MET A 96 -33.38 18.55 3.42
N ALA A 97 -33.75 17.58 4.25
CA ALA A 97 -33.69 17.69 5.71
C ALA A 97 -32.27 17.92 6.24
N VAL A 98 -31.23 17.44 5.54
CA VAL A 98 -29.82 17.66 5.91
C VAL A 98 -29.51 19.16 5.93
N PHE A 99 -30.01 19.90 4.98
CA PHE A 99 -29.71 21.34 4.79
C PHE A 99 -30.72 22.27 5.43
N GLY A 100 -31.89 21.77 5.86
CA GLY A 100 -32.87 22.53 6.64
C GLY A 100 -33.58 23.68 5.92
N SER A 101 -33.57 23.70 4.57
CA SER A 101 -34.28 24.73 3.78
C SER A 101 -34.60 24.28 2.35
N SER A 102 -35.46 25.00 1.63
CA SER A 102 -35.84 24.67 0.26
C SER A 102 -34.70 24.84 -0.74
N ALA A 103 -34.59 23.90 -1.69
CA ALA A 103 -33.53 23.80 -2.72
C ALA A 103 -33.34 25.11 -3.53
N LYS A 104 -34.39 25.91 -3.69
CA LYS A 104 -34.35 27.13 -4.50
C LYS A 104 -33.43 28.22 -3.95
N LYS A 105 -33.25 28.29 -2.61
CA LYS A 105 -32.35 29.25 -1.96
C LYS A 105 -30.90 28.79 -1.84
N GLN A 106 -30.61 27.52 -2.12
CA GLN A 106 -29.30 26.94 -1.84
C GLN A 106 -28.27 27.21 -2.94
N ASN A 107 -28.68 27.26 -4.22
CA ASN A 107 -27.76 27.60 -5.31
C ASN A 107 -27.26 29.05 -5.23
N GLU A 108 -28.14 30.01 -4.92
CA GLU A 108 -27.73 31.40 -4.70
C GLU A 108 -26.84 31.53 -3.47
N TYR A 109 -27.07 30.69 -2.47
CA TYR A 109 -26.33 30.67 -1.24
C TYR A 109 -24.94 30.07 -1.42
N ALA A 110 -24.79 29.01 -2.21
CA ALA A 110 -23.50 28.40 -2.53
C ALA A 110 -22.57 29.40 -3.23
N GLN A 111 -23.07 30.14 -4.23
CA GLN A 111 -22.31 31.20 -4.88
C GLN A 111 -21.85 32.28 -3.91
N LYS A 112 -22.76 32.78 -3.05
CA LYS A 112 -22.40 33.80 -2.02
C LYS A 112 -21.36 33.29 -1.00
N VAL A 113 -21.31 31.99 -0.72
CA VAL A 113 -20.31 31.41 0.17
C VAL A 113 -18.94 31.40 -0.47
N PHE A 114 -18.83 30.98 -1.72
CA PHE A 114 -17.55 31.00 -2.44
C PHE A 114 -17.00 32.43 -2.59
N GLU A 115 -17.86 33.43 -2.76
CA GLU A 115 -17.45 34.82 -2.80
C GLU A 115 -16.98 35.36 -1.43
N LYS A 116 -17.54 34.85 -0.32
CA LYS A 116 -17.23 35.31 1.06
C LYS A 116 -16.17 34.50 1.77
N LEU A 117 -15.85 33.28 1.30
CA LEU A 117 -14.89 32.37 1.92
C LEU A 117 -13.51 33.00 2.13
N PRO A 118 -12.92 33.73 1.15
CA PRO A 118 -11.62 34.37 1.30
C PRO A 118 -11.55 35.40 2.41
N LYS A 119 -12.69 35.98 2.80
CA LYS A 119 -12.78 37.04 3.81
C LYS A 119 -12.78 36.52 5.25
N ASN A 120 -12.98 35.21 5.46
CA ASN A 120 -12.97 34.58 6.78
C ASN A 120 -11.80 33.59 6.90
N LYS A 121 -10.72 34.04 7.55
CA LYS A 121 -9.46 33.26 7.68
C LYS A 121 -9.66 31.84 8.24
N ASN A 122 -10.53 31.65 9.23
CA ASN A 122 -10.78 30.34 9.83
C ASN A 122 -11.60 29.43 8.90
N ALA A 123 -12.53 29.99 8.15
CA ALA A 123 -13.31 29.26 7.16
C ALA A 123 -12.44 28.88 5.97
N ALA A 124 -11.60 29.79 5.47
CA ALA A 124 -10.66 29.53 4.40
C ALA A 124 -9.70 28.40 4.75
N LYS A 125 -9.08 28.43 5.93
CA LYS A 125 -8.18 27.36 6.40
C LYS A 125 -8.87 26.00 6.54
N SER A 126 -10.13 25.98 7.01
CA SER A 126 -10.90 24.74 7.10
C SER A 126 -11.30 24.21 5.74
N TYR A 127 -11.57 25.09 4.79
CA TYR A 127 -11.88 24.75 3.42
C TYR A 127 -10.65 24.21 2.67
N GLU A 128 -9.50 24.86 2.80
CA GLU A 128 -8.23 24.39 2.24
C GLU A 128 -7.90 22.96 2.70
N LYS A 129 -8.06 22.69 4.00
CA LYS A 129 -7.89 21.33 4.54
C LYS A 129 -8.89 20.32 3.95
N PHE A 130 -10.12 20.75 3.74
CA PHE A 130 -11.15 19.92 3.12
C PHE A 130 -10.85 19.67 1.63
N VAL A 131 -10.43 20.69 0.90
CA VAL A 131 -10.03 20.55 -0.52
C VAL A 131 -8.83 19.63 -0.66
N ALA A 132 -7.82 19.78 0.21
CA ALA A 132 -6.67 18.89 0.25
C ALA A 132 -7.09 17.42 0.51
N PHE A 133 -7.99 17.20 1.48
CA PHE A 133 -8.57 15.90 1.74
C PHE A 133 -9.31 15.33 0.52
N LYS A 134 -10.15 16.13 -0.11
CA LYS A 134 -10.95 15.71 -1.27
C LYS A 134 -10.06 15.32 -2.45
N ARG A 135 -9.04 16.11 -2.72
CA ARG A 135 -8.04 15.78 -3.75
C ARG A 135 -7.34 14.46 -3.45
N ALA A 136 -6.90 14.26 -2.22
CA ALA A 136 -6.26 13.02 -1.83
C ALA A 136 -7.19 11.81 -1.95
N GLU A 137 -8.47 11.93 -1.60
CA GLU A 137 -9.48 10.88 -1.80
C GLU A 137 -9.75 10.59 -3.27
N GLU A 138 -9.92 11.63 -4.09
CA GLU A 138 -10.12 11.50 -5.54
C GLU A 138 -8.90 10.85 -6.19
N GLU A 139 -7.72 11.28 -5.84
CA GLU A 139 -6.45 10.75 -6.32
C GLU A 139 -6.22 9.32 -5.84
N TYR A 140 -6.50 9.02 -4.58
CA TYR A 140 -6.44 7.66 -4.05
C TYR A 140 -7.40 6.70 -4.76
N SER A 141 -8.65 7.13 -4.99
CA SER A 141 -9.64 6.33 -5.73
C SER A 141 -9.29 6.16 -7.22
N MET A 142 -8.59 7.13 -7.81
CA MET A 142 -8.15 7.08 -9.20
C MET A 142 -6.96 6.13 -9.41
N TYR A 143 -6.07 5.99 -8.43
CA TYR A 143 -4.91 5.11 -8.56
C TYR A 143 -5.24 3.64 -8.41
N ASN A 144 -6.43 3.27 -7.87
CA ASN A 144 -6.79 1.87 -7.65
C ASN A 144 -5.60 1.10 -7.06
N ILE A 145 -5.12 1.52 -5.88
CA ILE A 145 -3.94 0.93 -5.24
C ILE A 145 -4.24 -0.51 -4.86
N LYS A 146 -3.37 -1.41 -5.28
CA LYS A 146 -3.37 -2.83 -4.95
C LYS A 146 -2.32 -3.13 -3.91
N ASN A 147 -2.78 -3.36 -2.70
CA ASN A 147 -1.92 -3.60 -1.54
C ASN A 147 -1.54 -5.07 -1.46
N ILE A 148 -0.25 -5.36 -1.59
CA ILE A 148 0.32 -6.70 -1.51
C ILE A 148 1.20 -6.77 -0.27
N ALA A 149 0.84 -7.59 0.70
CA ALA A 149 1.71 -7.86 1.83
C ALA A 149 2.69 -9.01 1.51
N VAL A 150 3.94 -8.86 1.91
CA VAL A 150 4.95 -9.92 1.78
C VAL A 150 5.29 -10.45 3.16
N CYS A 151 5.00 -11.72 3.38
CA CYS A 151 5.25 -12.45 4.62
C CYS A 151 6.23 -13.60 4.38
N ALA A 152 6.97 -13.96 5.39
CA ALA A 152 7.91 -15.08 5.35
C ALA A 152 8.32 -15.50 6.76
N THR A 153 8.81 -16.71 6.90
CA THR A 153 9.66 -17.08 8.03
C THR A 153 11.01 -16.37 7.94
N MET A 154 11.75 -16.35 9.03
CA MET A 154 13.08 -15.71 9.05
C MET A 154 14.01 -16.34 7.99
N SER A 155 14.87 -15.54 7.39
CA SER A 155 15.87 -15.95 6.38
C SER A 155 15.34 -16.61 5.11
N ALA A 156 14.03 -16.58 4.85
CA ALA A 156 13.46 -17.05 3.59
C ALA A 156 13.80 -16.15 2.37
N GLY A 157 14.36 -14.95 2.62
CA GLY A 157 14.79 -14.04 1.56
C GLY A 157 13.72 -13.01 1.14
N LYS A 158 12.80 -12.68 2.03
CA LYS A 158 11.70 -11.71 1.79
C LYS A 158 12.21 -10.36 1.27
N SER A 159 13.12 -9.69 1.99
CA SER A 159 13.67 -8.39 1.57
C SER A 159 14.50 -8.48 0.29
N THR A 160 15.20 -9.63 0.07
CA THR A 160 15.88 -9.91 -1.20
C THR A 160 14.89 -10.00 -2.36
N PHE A 161 13.74 -10.63 -2.15
CA PHE A 161 12.65 -10.69 -3.12
C PHE A 161 12.09 -9.29 -3.45
N VAL A 162 11.83 -8.47 -2.43
CA VAL A 162 11.35 -7.09 -2.67
C VAL A 162 12.41 -6.25 -3.38
N ASN A 163 13.70 -6.40 -3.03
CA ASN A 163 14.80 -5.76 -3.77
C ASN A 163 14.89 -6.26 -5.22
N ALA A 164 14.58 -7.54 -5.48
CA ALA A 164 14.52 -8.06 -6.83
C ALA A 164 13.38 -7.44 -7.65
N LEU A 165 12.20 -7.25 -7.06
CA LEU A 165 11.11 -6.49 -7.69
C LEU A 165 11.53 -5.07 -8.05
N LEU A 166 12.28 -4.39 -7.16
CA LEU A 166 12.78 -3.04 -7.34
C LEU A 166 13.98 -2.93 -8.31
N GLY A 167 14.68 -4.04 -8.59
CA GLY A 167 15.93 -4.02 -9.34
C GLY A 167 17.00 -3.12 -8.70
N ARG A 168 16.97 -2.98 -7.37
CA ARG A 168 17.93 -2.19 -6.58
C ARG A 168 17.99 -2.63 -5.12
N ASP A 169 19.10 -2.36 -4.45
CA ASP A 169 19.28 -2.64 -3.04
C ASP A 169 18.84 -1.47 -2.20
N VAL A 170 17.67 -1.59 -1.61
CA VAL A 170 17.09 -0.58 -0.72
C VAL A 170 16.78 -1.18 0.64
N LEU A 171 16.21 -2.39 0.65
CA LEU A 171 15.87 -3.08 1.89
C LEU A 171 17.06 -3.91 2.38
N PRO A 172 17.41 -3.85 3.67
CA PRO A 172 18.49 -4.64 4.21
C PRO A 172 18.18 -6.15 4.12
N SER A 173 19.08 -6.91 3.52
CA SER A 173 18.96 -8.36 3.31
C SER A 173 20.04 -9.08 4.13
N ARG A 174 19.94 -9.10 5.47
CA ARG A 174 20.87 -9.78 6.36
C ARG A 174 20.21 -11.00 6.98
N ASN A 175 21.01 -11.92 7.51
CA ASN A 175 20.52 -13.13 8.20
C ASN A 175 19.89 -12.84 9.58
N GLU A 176 20.07 -11.65 10.11
CA GLU A 176 19.46 -11.19 11.35
C GLU A 176 18.14 -10.45 11.06
N ALA A 177 17.27 -10.35 12.04
CA ALA A 177 16.01 -9.63 11.93
C ALA A 177 16.28 -8.14 11.69
N THR A 178 16.35 -7.74 10.42
CA THR A 178 16.77 -6.41 9.98
C THR A 178 15.60 -5.47 9.73
N THR A 179 14.44 -6.03 9.47
CA THR A 179 13.22 -5.25 9.23
C THR A 179 12.44 -5.18 10.53
N ALA A 180 12.70 -4.14 11.32
CA ALA A 180 11.97 -3.90 12.58
C ALA A 180 10.62 -3.21 12.34
N LYS A 181 10.42 -2.62 11.16
CA LYS A 181 9.25 -1.81 10.79
C LYS A 181 8.68 -2.24 9.45
N ILE A 182 7.37 -2.06 9.31
CA ILE A 182 6.73 -2.25 8.02
C ILE A 182 7.23 -1.18 7.06
N THR A 183 7.79 -1.65 5.94
CA THR A 183 8.22 -0.78 4.84
C THR A 183 7.28 -0.96 3.66
N SER A 184 6.58 0.10 3.30
CA SER A 184 5.61 0.11 2.19
C SER A 184 6.24 0.76 0.97
N VAL A 185 6.32 0.04 -0.13
CA VAL A 185 6.87 0.51 -1.41
C VAL A 185 5.73 0.72 -2.39
N TYR A 186 5.51 1.95 -2.79
CA TYR A 186 4.53 2.33 -3.80
C TYR A 186 5.19 2.41 -5.16
N ASP A 187 4.62 1.72 -6.11
CA ASP A 187 5.12 1.71 -7.48
C ASP A 187 4.91 3.05 -8.16
N LYS A 188 5.94 3.49 -8.89
CA LYS A 188 5.91 4.67 -9.72
C LYS A 188 6.72 4.43 -10.99
N ASP A 189 6.03 4.08 -12.06
CA ASP A 189 6.65 3.82 -13.36
C ASP A 189 7.67 4.91 -13.74
N GLY A 190 8.87 4.49 -14.15
CA GLY A 190 9.93 5.36 -14.63
C GLY A 190 10.60 6.21 -13.55
N ALA A 191 10.43 5.91 -12.27
CA ALA A 191 11.11 6.61 -11.19
C ALA A 191 12.61 6.28 -11.17
N GLU A 192 13.45 7.23 -11.59
CA GLU A 192 14.90 7.08 -11.56
C GLU A 192 15.44 6.97 -10.13
N LYS A 193 14.85 7.75 -9.21
CA LYS A 193 15.23 7.80 -7.80
C LYS A 193 14.12 7.24 -6.92
N MET A 194 14.53 6.68 -5.80
CA MET A 194 13.60 6.27 -4.76
C MET A 194 13.49 7.39 -3.73
N ILE A 195 12.29 7.89 -3.53
CA ILE A 195 11.99 8.84 -2.45
C ILE A 195 11.38 8.08 -1.27
N GLY A 196 11.58 8.61 -0.07
CA GLY A 196 11.10 7.93 1.13
C GLY A 196 10.76 8.87 2.26
N TYR A 197 9.90 8.36 3.14
CA TYR A 197 9.38 9.06 4.31
C TYR A 197 9.33 8.09 5.48
N ALA A 198 9.86 8.52 6.62
CA ALA A 198 9.72 7.80 7.87
C ALA A 198 8.75 8.54 8.79
N VAL A 199 7.80 7.80 9.35
CA VAL A 199 6.66 8.34 10.08
C VAL A 199 6.78 8.05 11.57
N LYS A 200 6.50 9.08 12.36
CA LYS A 200 6.36 9.03 13.82
C LYS A 200 5.03 9.66 14.21
N ASN A 201 4.27 8.98 15.06
CA ASN A 201 2.97 9.49 15.51
C ASN A 201 2.01 9.86 14.37
N GLY A 202 2.16 9.20 13.19
CA GLY A 202 1.35 9.48 11.99
C GLY A 202 1.77 10.74 11.24
N GLU A 203 2.88 11.39 11.59
CA GLU A 203 3.44 12.54 10.89
C GLU A 203 4.78 12.18 10.26
N ILE A 204 5.11 12.81 9.13
CA ILE A 204 6.42 12.64 8.49
C ILE A 204 7.47 13.24 9.42
N ALA A 205 8.34 12.40 9.96
CA ALA A 205 9.43 12.79 10.85
C ALA A 205 10.75 12.97 10.08
N GLU A 206 11.02 12.10 9.11
CA GLU A 206 12.20 12.16 8.26
C GLU A 206 11.80 11.92 6.80
N GLN A 207 12.56 12.51 5.87
CA GLN A 207 12.36 12.32 4.43
C GLN A 207 13.71 12.22 3.70
N SER A 208 13.70 11.51 2.57
CA SER A 208 14.84 11.43 1.66
C SER A 208 14.36 11.48 0.22
N THR A 209 15.05 12.25 -0.61
CA THR A 209 14.79 12.34 -2.07
C THR A 209 15.62 11.34 -2.87
N ASP A 210 16.51 10.60 -2.22
CA ASP A 210 17.28 9.50 -2.78
C ASP A 210 17.59 8.49 -1.66
N VAL A 211 16.71 7.50 -1.52
CA VAL A 211 16.79 6.51 -0.45
C VAL A 211 17.86 5.48 -0.78
N THR A 212 18.84 5.37 0.11
CA THR A 212 19.89 4.34 0.09
C THR A 212 19.67 3.32 1.20
N LEU A 213 20.43 2.22 1.13
CA LEU A 213 20.43 1.20 2.20
C LEU A 213 20.78 1.81 3.57
N GLU A 214 21.72 2.76 3.63
CA GLU A 214 22.12 3.44 4.86
C GLU A 214 20.98 4.25 5.47
N VAL A 215 20.17 4.92 4.63
CA VAL A 215 18.99 5.67 5.07
C VAL A 215 17.97 4.71 5.70
N ILE A 216 17.72 3.58 5.05
CA ILE A 216 16.79 2.57 5.57
C ILE A 216 17.32 1.92 6.85
N ASP A 217 18.60 1.57 6.93
CA ASP A 217 19.22 1.03 8.14
C ASP A 217 19.07 2.00 9.31
N LYS A 218 19.32 3.30 9.08
CA LYS A 218 19.11 4.36 10.08
C LYS A 218 17.64 4.42 10.54
N TRP A 219 16.70 4.41 9.61
CA TRP A 219 15.28 4.49 9.93
C TRP A 219 14.78 3.23 10.65
N ASN A 220 15.23 2.06 10.24
CA ASN A 220 14.88 0.80 10.91
C ASN A 220 15.40 0.73 12.34
N SER A 221 16.62 1.22 12.58
CA SER A 221 17.25 1.22 13.91
C SER A 221 16.66 2.26 14.87
N SER A 222 15.90 3.22 14.38
CA SER A 222 15.34 4.29 15.21
C SER A 222 14.10 3.83 15.97
N ASN A 223 14.14 3.76 17.30
CA ASN A 223 12.98 3.43 18.13
C ASN A 223 11.85 4.48 18.08
N ASN A 224 12.13 5.64 17.51
CA ASN A 224 11.18 6.74 17.43
C ASN A 224 10.32 6.72 16.15
N LEU A 225 10.63 5.89 15.17
CA LEU A 225 9.91 5.79 13.92
C LEU A 225 9.01 4.54 13.91
N GLU A 226 7.85 4.63 13.30
CA GLU A 226 6.84 3.57 13.32
C GLU A 226 6.73 2.83 11.99
N ARG A 227 6.80 3.56 10.89
CA ARG A 227 6.65 3.04 9.52
C ARG A 227 7.55 3.77 8.55
N ILE A 228 7.91 3.06 7.47
CA ILE A 228 8.69 3.59 6.36
C ILE A 228 7.85 3.46 5.10
N TYR A 229 7.81 4.53 4.32
CA TYR A 229 7.11 4.59 3.05
C TYR A 229 8.09 4.98 1.96
N LEU A 230 8.10 4.22 0.88
CA LEU A 230 8.98 4.42 -0.26
C LEU A 230 8.13 4.58 -1.51
N GLN A 231 8.64 5.34 -2.47
CA GLN A 231 8.09 5.42 -3.80
C GLN A 231 9.22 5.24 -4.81
N GLY A 232 9.06 4.28 -5.71
CA GLY A 232 10.04 3.92 -6.73
C GLY A 232 9.45 2.99 -7.76
N ASP A 233 10.18 2.72 -8.82
CA ASP A 233 9.75 1.85 -9.92
C ASP A 233 9.95 0.38 -9.56
N LEU A 234 8.90 -0.44 -9.66
CA LEU A 234 8.96 -1.90 -9.58
C LEU A 234 9.38 -2.56 -10.90
N ASP A 235 9.64 -1.74 -11.94
CA ASP A 235 10.30 -2.05 -13.21
C ASP A 235 9.75 -3.26 -14.02
N GLY A 236 9.30 -4.33 -13.37
CA GLY A 236 8.70 -5.51 -14.02
C GLY A 236 7.18 -5.54 -14.00
N ILE A 237 6.54 -4.59 -13.32
CA ILE A 237 5.09 -4.50 -13.16
C ILE A 237 4.59 -3.22 -13.82
N LYS A 238 3.73 -3.35 -14.82
CA LYS A 238 3.17 -2.18 -15.52
C LYS A 238 1.85 -1.73 -14.89
N ASN A 239 1.79 -0.46 -14.55
CA ASN A 239 0.60 0.15 -13.97
C ASN A 239 -0.50 0.42 -15.01
N ASN A 240 -1.23 -0.62 -15.37
CA ASN A 240 -2.35 -0.54 -16.32
C ASN A 240 -3.68 -0.26 -15.61
N GLY A 241 -3.86 0.97 -15.10
CA GLY A 241 -5.07 1.38 -14.39
C GLY A 241 -5.10 1.03 -12.90
N PHE A 242 -4.00 0.56 -12.35
CA PHE A 242 -3.78 0.34 -10.92
C PHE A 242 -2.33 0.72 -10.54
N VAL A 243 -2.09 0.87 -9.25
CA VAL A 243 -0.74 1.06 -8.68
C VAL A 243 -0.50 -0.03 -7.66
N VAL A 244 0.61 -0.74 -7.75
CA VAL A 244 0.98 -1.74 -6.76
C VAL A 244 1.67 -1.08 -5.57
N ALA A 245 1.25 -1.46 -4.37
CA ALA A 245 1.94 -1.16 -3.13
C ALA A 245 2.39 -2.47 -2.49
N VAL A 246 3.70 -2.66 -2.38
CA VAL A 246 4.31 -3.84 -1.74
C VAL A 246 4.68 -3.49 -0.31
N HIS A 247 4.17 -4.27 0.65
CA HIS A 247 4.42 -4.06 2.08
C HIS A 247 5.37 -5.15 2.59
N ASP A 248 6.64 -4.78 2.80
CA ASP A 248 7.62 -5.63 3.46
C ASP A 248 7.37 -5.64 4.97
N THR A 249 6.94 -6.79 5.49
CA THR A 249 6.63 -6.95 6.92
C THR A 249 7.85 -7.45 7.69
N PRO A 250 7.97 -7.21 9.00
CA PRO A 250 8.98 -7.86 9.83
C PRO A 250 8.93 -9.38 9.68
N GLY A 251 10.10 -10.04 9.62
CA GLY A 251 10.17 -11.49 9.60
C GLY A 251 9.64 -12.06 10.92
N THR A 252 8.70 -12.98 10.83
CA THR A 252 8.13 -13.61 12.04
C THR A 252 9.02 -14.75 12.48
N ASN A 253 9.61 -14.63 13.68
CA ASN A 253 10.33 -15.72 14.32
C ASN A 253 9.60 -16.10 15.62
N ASN A 254 9.14 -17.35 15.70
CA ASN A 254 8.32 -17.82 16.82
C ASN A 254 9.09 -17.93 18.15
N SER A 255 10.42 -17.91 18.13
CA SER A 255 11.22 -18.26 19.32
C SER A 255 11.85 -17.09 20.05
N GLY A 256 11.85 -15.86 19.50
CA GLY A 256 12.61 -14.75 20.12
C GLY A 256 11.95 -13.38 20.15
N ASP A 257 11.09 -13.03 19.22
CA ASP A 257 10.53 -11.68 19.14
C ASP A 257 9.03 -11.68 18.77
N LYS A 258 8.20 -11.85 19.80
CA LYS A 258 6.74 -11.74 19.67
C LYS A 258 6.31 -10.38 19.10
N SER A 259 7.14 -9.35 19.28
CA SER A 259 6.81 -7.99 18.83
C SER A 259 6.72 -7.89 17.29
N HIS A 260 7.61 -8.56 16.56
CA HIS A 260 7.60 -8.56 15.10
C HIS A 260 6.41 -9.33 14.53
N HIS A 261 6.07 -10.46 15.14
CA HIS A 261 4.89 -11.24 14.79
C HIS A 261 3.61 -10.41 15.00
N ASP A 262 3.47 -9.81 16.19
CA ASP A 262 2.29 -9.02 16.54
C ASP A 262 2.14 -7.80 15.62
N VAL A 263 3.23 -7.11 15.28
CA VAL A 263 3.24 -5.98 14.34
C VAL A 263 2.76 -6.43 12.94
N THR A 264 3.24 -7.56 12.47
CA THR A 264 2.83 -8.11 11.16
C THR A 264 1.35 -8.47 11.14
N MET A 265 0.89 -9.24 12.14
CA MET A 265 -0.51 -9.66 12.21
C MET A 265 -1.47 -8.49 12.41
N ASP A 266 -1.11 -7.54 13.27
CA ASP A 266 -1.87 -6.31 13.50
C ASP A 266 -2.01 -5.49 12.20
N PHE A 267 -0.93 -5.37 11.44
CA PHE A 267 -0.94 -4.70 10.15
C PHE A 267 -1.87 -5.37 9.14
N LEU A 268 -1.77 -6.69 8.99
CA LEU A 268 -2.58 -7.46 8.05
C LEU A 268 -4.07 -7.43 8.39
N GLN A 269 -4.42 -7.42 9.67
CA GLN A 269 -5.82 -7.39 10.11
C GLN A 269 -6.44 -5.99 10.06
N LYS A 270 -5.64 -4.94 10.27
CA LYS A 270 -6.15 -3.55 10.28
C LYS A 270 -6.17 -2.88 8.92
N ASN A 271 -5.40 -3.39 7.97
CA ASN A 271 -5.31 -2.79 6.64
C ASN A 271 -5.91 -3.73 5.59
N LYS A 272 -6.61 -3.15 4.62
CA LYS A 272 -7.13 -3.92 3.48
C LYS A 272 -5.97 -4.33 2.59
N MET A 273 -5.77 -5.64 2.43
CA MET A 273 -4.88 -6.22 1.43
C MET A 273 -5.67 -6.69 0.22
N ASP A 274 -5.05 -6.66 -0.95
CA ASP A 274 -5.61 -7.18 -2.19
C ASP A 274 -4.93 -8.50 -2.61
N ALA A 275 -3.73 -8.79 -2.09
CA ALA A 275 -3.06 -10.09 -2.17
C ALA A 275 -2.05 -10.28 -1.04
N LEU A 276 -1.66 -11.52 -0.80
CA LEU A 276 -0.58 -11.91 0.10
C LEU A 276 0.48 -12.68 -0.71
N ILE A 277 1.73 -12.31 -0.55
CA ILE A 277 2.87 -13.10 -1.03
C ILE A 277 3.51 -13.77 0.18
N PHE A 278 3.62 -15.09 0.15
CA PHE A 278 4.36 -15.86 1.14
C PHE A 278 5.65 -16.38 0.53
N VAL A 279 6.78 -15.95 1.11
CA VAL A 279 8.12 -16.38 0.65
C VAL A 279 8.59 -17.52 1.53
N ALA A 280 8.71 -18.72 0.96
CA ALA A 280 9.24 -19.91 1.59
C ALA A 280 10.68 -20.16 1.12
N ASN A 281 11.51 -20.76 1.97
CA ASN A 281 12.85 -21.20 1.62
C ASN A 281 12.80 -22.61 1.02
N ALA A 282 13.06 -22.75 -0.28
CA ALA A 282 12.97 -24.02 -1.00
C ALA A 282 13.89 -25.11 -0.43
N THR A 283 15.00 -24.71 0.24
CA THR A 283 15.92 -25.67 0.88
C THR A 283 15.46 -26.12 2.28
N GLN A 284 14.42 -25.50 2.85
CA GLN A 284 13.91 -25.75 4.22
C GLN A 284 12.41 -25.60 4.28
N LEU A 285 11.67 -26.42 3.55
CA LEU A 285 10.21 -26.40 3.49
C LEU A 285 9.58 -27.20 4.63
N CYS A 286 8.31 -26.89 4.89
CA CYS A 286 7.44 -27.64 5.79
C CYS A 286 7.93 -27.68 7.24
N THR A 287 8.62 -26.62 7.68
CA THR A 287 9.05 -26.47 9.07
C THR A 287 7.86 -26.19 9.99
N ASN A 288 8.01 -26.49 11.29
CA ASN A 288 6.96 -26.21 12.27
C ASN A 288 6.63 -24.73 12.34
N ASP A 289 7.64 -23.85 12.28
CA ASP A 289 7.46 -22.40 12.32
C ASP A 289 6.67 -21.90 11.10
N GLU A 290 6.99 -22.45 9.92
CA GLU A 290 6.26 -22.19 8.69
C GLU A 290 4.80 -22.61 8.80
N ARG A 291 4.54 -23.85 9.30
CA ARG A 291 3.19 -24.38 9.48
C ARG A 291 2.35 -23.51 10.42
N ILE A 292 2.91 -23.12 11.56
CA ILE A 292 2.21 -22.27 12.52
C ILE A 292 1.82 -20.94 11.88
N LEU A 293 2.77 -20.28 11.19
CA LEU A 293 2.53 -19.02 10.53
C LEU A 293 1.49 -19.14 9.40
N LEU A 294 1.58 -20.19 8.57
CA LEU A 294 0.63 -20.43 7.47
C LEU A 294 -0.79 -20.69 7.99
N VAL A 295 -0.95 -21.49 9.03
CA VAL A 295 -2.25 -21.75 9.66
C VAL A 295 -2.86 -20.47 10.22
N GLU A 296 -2.05 -19.63 10.85
CA GLU A 296 -2.51 -18.37 11.42
C GLU A 296 -2.91 -17.38 10.31
N LEU A 297 -2.09 -17.19 9.29
CA LEU A 297 -2.39 -16.36 8.12
C LEU A 297 -3.67 -16.83 7.43
N LEU A 298 -3.81 -18.14 7.22
CA LEU A 298 -5.00 -18.70 6.60
C LEU A 298 -6.28 -18.34 7.37
N ASN A 299 -6.28 -18.55 8.69
CA ASN A 299 -7.48 -18.39 9.50
C ASN A 299 -7.81 -16.93 9.83
N LYS A 300 -6.80 -16.09 10.07
CA LYS A 300 -6.99 -14.70 10.53
C LYS A 300 -7.02 -13.67 9.41
N VAL A 301 -6.41 -13.97 8.24
CA VAL A 301 -6.23 -13.00 7.16
C VAL A 301 -6.85 -13.50 5.85
N VAL A 302 -6.48 -14.69 5.39
CA VAL A 302 -6.86 -15.19 4.06
C VAL A 302 -8.34 -15.53 3.98
N LYS A 303 -8.83 -16.43 4.84
CA LYS A 303 -10.24 -16.86 4.85
C LYS A 303 -11.23 -15.71 5.09
N PRO A 304 -11.03 -14.83 6.08
CA PRO A 304 -11.96 -13.74 6.33
C PRO A 304 -12.12 -12.75 5.18
N SER A 305 -11.07 -12.57 4.38
CA SER A 305 -11.03 -11.60 3.28
C SER A 305 -11.10 -12.24 1.90
N ASN A 306 -11.14 -13.58 1.81
CA ASN A 306 -10.98 -14.34 0.56
C ASN A 306 -9.77 -13.86 -0.25
N LEU A 307 -8.64 -13.69 0.44
CA LEU A 307 -7.45 -13.05 -0.08
C LEU A 307 -6.67 -14.00 -0.98
N PRO A 308 -6.32 -13.64 -2.24
CA PRO A 308 -5.43 -14.45 -3.06
C PRO A 308 -4.04 -14.52 -2.45
N VAL A 309 -3.47 -15.73 -2.43
CA VAL A 309 -2.12 -15.98 -1.91
C VAL A 309 -1.21 -16.48 -3.02
N ILE A 310 -0.04 -15.87 -3.11
CA ILE A 310 1.05 -16.22 -4.05
C ILE A 310 2.18 -16.80 -3.22
N PHE A 311 2.56 -18.04 -3.48
CA PHE A 311 3.66 -18.70 -2.80
C PHE A 311 4.93 -18.62 -3.64
N ILE A 312 6.00 -18.14 -3.06
CA ILE A 312 7.31 -18.05 -3.68
C ILE A 312 8.22 -19.11 -3.05
N LEU A 313 8.67 -20.07 -3.83
CA LEU A 313 9.75 -20.99 -3.44
C LEU A 313 11.09 -20.34 -3.76
N ASN A 314 11.59 -19.54 -2.82
CA ASN A 314 12.84 -18.82 -3.00
C ASN A 314 14.05 -19.71 -2.73
N LYS A 315 15.22 -19.32 -3.25
CA LYS A 315 16.48 -20.05 -3.22
C LYS A 315 16.43 -21.35 -4.05
N ALA A 316 15.67 -21.32 -5.12
CA ALA A 316 15.62 -22.46 -6.06
C ALA A 316 17.00 -22.77 -6.68
N ASP A 317 17.88 -21.77 -6.75
CA ASP A 317 19.28 -21.90 -7.18
C ASP A 317 20.19 -22.65 -6.19
N GLU A 318 19.76 -22.84 -4.94
CA GLU A 318 20.50 -23.59 -3.92
C GLU A 318 20.09 -25.09 -3.88
N LEU A 319 19.12 -25.52 -4.70
CA LEU A 319 18.64 -26.89 -4.77
C LEU A 319 19.61 -27.77 -5.55
N ASP A 320 19.73 -29.02 -5.11
CA ASP A 320 20.51 -30.05 -5.79
C ASP A 320 19.61 -30.80 -6.78
N GLU A 321 19.55 -30.31 -8.02
CA GLU A 321 18.68 -30.88 -9.07
C GLU A 321 19.01 -32.34 -9.42
N GLU A 322 20.22 -32.86 -9.07
CA GLU A 322 20.55 -34.27 -9.24
C GLU A 322 19.81 -35.18 -8.25
N LYS A 323 19.38 -34.60 -7.10
CA LYS A 323 18.65 -35.32 -6.05
C LYS A 323 17.15 -35.22 -6.17
N GLU A 324 16.66 -34.03 -6.47
CA GLU A 324 15.21 -33.76 -6.54
C GLU A 324 14.92 -32.61 -7.52
N SER A 325 13.98 -32.82 -8.44
CA SER A 325 13.63 -31.80 -9.40
C SER A 325 12.82 -30.66 -8.74
N ILE A 326 12.93 -29.42 -9.24
CA ILE A 326 12.13 -28.28 -8.81
C ILE A 326 10.64 -28.60 -8.91
N SER A 327 10.23 -29.35 -9.92
CA SER A 327 8.84 -29.75 -10.15
C SER A 327 8.31 -30.67 -9.04
N ASP A 328 9.12 -31.61 -8.54
CA ASP A 328 8.74 -32.51 -7.46
C ASP A 328 8.64 -31.76 -6.12
N ILE A 329 9.58 -30.86 -5.87
CA ILE A 329 9.52 -29.95 -4.70
C ILE A 329 8.26 -29.10 -4.73
N GLN A 330 7.93 -28.51 -5.88
CA GLN A 330 6.75 -27.69 -6.06
C GLN A 330 5.46 -28.50 -5.82
N LYS A 331 5.40 -29.73 -6.34
CA LYS A 331 4.24 -30.62 -6.12
C LYS A 331 4.08 -30.99 -4.65
N ARG A 332 5.14 -31.43 -4.00
CA ARG A 332 5.13 -31.75 -2.55
C ARG A 332 4.73 -30.56 -1.69
N TYR A 333 5.20 -29.37 -2.05
CA TYR A 333 4.82 -28.14 -1.34
C TYR A 333 3.34 -27.79 -1.57
N ALA A 334 2.82 -28.01 -2.77
CA ALA A 334 1.39 -27.85 -3.05
C ALA A 334 0.54 -28.77 -2.19
N GLU A 335 0.87 -30.07 -2.12
CA GLU A 335 0.19 -31.04 -1.26
C GLU A 335 0.21 -30.62 0.22
N TYR A 336 1.35 -30.15 0.71
CA TYR A 336 1.47 -29.63 2.09
C TYR A 336 0.58 -28.38 2.33
N LEU A 337 0.51 -27.46 1.39
CA LEU A 337 -0.34 -26.27 1.50
C LEU A 337 -1.84 -26.64 1.48
N GLU A 338 -2.21 -27.61 0.65
CA GLU A 338 -3.58 -28.14 0.60
C GLU A 338 -3.97 -28.84 1.90
N GLU A 339 -3.07 -29.60 2.53
CA GLU A 339 -3.29 -30.16 3.88
C GLU A 339 -3.52 -29.09 4.96
N ILE A 340 -2.88 -27.93 4.84
CA ILE A 340 -3.14 -26.79 5.73
C ILE A 340 -4.52 -26.17 5.46
N GLY A 341 -5.02 -26.29 4.23
CA GLY A 341 -6.33 -25.80 3.80
C GLY A 341 -6.30 -24.64 2.80
N PHE A 342 -5.18 -24.41 2.12
CA PHE A 342 -5.11 -23.53 0.94
C PHE A 342 -5.68 -24.28 -0.27
N VAL A 343 -6.48 -23.60 -1.09
CA VAL A 343 -7.10 -24.21 -2.28
C VAL A 343 -6.33 -23.82 -3.52
N GLU A 344 -5.91 -24.82 -4.32
CA GLU A 344 -5.17 -24.60 -5.58
C GLU A 344 -4.03 -23.57 -5.45
N PRO A 345 -3.04 -23.79 -4.57
CA PRO A 345 -2.02 -22.80 -4.25
C PRO A 345 -1.20 -22.44 -5.50
N LYS A 346 -1.01 -21.14 -5.75
CA LYS A 346 -0.18 -20.65 -6.86
C LYS A 346 1.25 -20.52 -6.38
N ILE A 347 2.13 -21.40 -6.86
CA ILE A 347 3.50 -21.56 -6.39
C ILE A 347 4.47 -21.22 -7.53
N PHE A 348 5.45 -20.36 -7.24
CA PHE A 348 6.48 -19.92 -8.17
C PHE A 348 7.87 -20.20 -7.62
N PRO A 349 8.62 -21.14 -8.24
CA PRO A 349 10.04 -21.29 -7.95
C PRO A 349 10.80 -20.04 -8.39
N LEU A 350 11.73 -19.58 -7.56
CA LEU A 350 12.44 -18.31 -7.78
C LEU A 350 13.83 -18.33 -7.14
N SER A 351 14.79 -17.72 -7.80
CA SER A 351 16.02 -17.24 -7.18
C SER A 351 15.95 -15.72 -7.05
N ALA A 352 15.55 -15.24 -5.88
CA ALA A 352 15.50 -13.80 -5.61
C ALA A 352 16.87 -13.13 -5.71
N LYS A 353 17.95 -13.86 -5.33
CA LYS A 353 19.33 -13.40 -5.44
C LYS A 353 19.74 -13.22 -6.91
N ALA A 354 19.51 -14.24 -7.72
CA ALA A 354 19.84 -14.20 -9.15
C ALA A 354 19.01 -13.10 -9.85
N ALA A 355 17.70 -13.08 -9.62
CA ALA A 355 16.81 -12.08 -10.18
C ALA A 355 17.25 -10.65 -9.85
N ARG A 356 17.59 -10.37 -8.58
CA ARG A 356 18.09 -9.06 -8.14
C ARG A 356 19.36 -8.66 -8.88
N LEU A 357 20.36 -9.55 -8.91
CA LEU A 357 21.66 -9.27 -9.54
C LEU A 357 21.51 -8.99 -11.03
N LEU A 358 20.80 -9.85 -11.76
CA LEU A 358 20.59 -9.69 -13.20
C LEU A 358 19.76 -8.44 -13.51
N LYS A 359 18.72 -8.15 -12.69
CA LYS A 359 17.91 -6.94 -12.88
C LYS A 359 18.70 -5.65 -12.59
N MET A 360 19.61 -5.66 -11.60
CA MET A 360 20.53 -4.54 -11.36
C MET A 360 21.46 -4.29 -12.55
N VAL A 361 21.96 -5.36 -13.18
CA VAL A 361 22.78 -5.24 -14.42
C VAL A 361 21.95 -4.66 -15.56
N LYS A 362 20.76 -5.23 -15.81
CA LYS A 362 19.82 -4.78 -16.83
C LYS A 362 19.47 -3.30 -16.68
N ASN A 363 19.38 -2.82 -15.44
CA ASN A 363 19.05 -1.43 -15.12
C ASN A 363 20.28 -0.49 -15.04
N GLY A 364 21.45 -0.93 -15.56
CA GLY A 364 22.66 -0.11 -15.58
C GLY A 364 23.25 0.19 -14.20
N ARG A 365 22.97 -0.65 -13.18
CA ARG A 365 23.40 -0.46 -11.78
C ARG A 365 24.50 -1.44 -11.36
N ALA A 366 25.19 -2.08 -12.30
CA ALA A 366 26.24 -3.05 -12.04
C ALA A 366 27.41 -2.49 -11.21
N GLU A 367 27.69 -1.18 -11.33
CA GLU A 367 28.74 -0.49 -10.56
C GLU A 367 28.43 -0.46 -9.05
N LYS A 368 27.16 -0.50 -8.66
CA LYS A 368 26.74 -0.49 -7.25
C LYS A 368 26.92 -1.86 -6.54
N LEU A 369 27.20 -2.91 -7.31
CA LEU A 369 27.44 -4.24 -6.76
C LEU A 369 28.77 -4.28 -6.00
N THR A 370 28.75 -4.88 -4.81
CA THR A 370 29.95 -5.17 -4.03
C THR A 370 30.87 -6.16 -4.74
N ALA A 371 32.13 -6.26 -4.30
CA ALA A 371 33.07 -7.22 -4.86
C ALA A 371 32.60 -8.69 -4.69
N ARG A 372 31.84 -8.99 -3.63
CA ARG A 372 31.24 -10.33 -3.42
C ARG A 372 30.10 -10.54 -4.42
N GLU A 373 29.21 -9.58 -4.57
CA GLU A 373 28.07 -9.67 -5.50
C GLU A 373 28.51 -9.74 -6.95
N LYS A 374 29.60 -9.09 -7.34
CA LYS A 374 30.22 -9.25 -8.67
C LYS A 374 30.76 -10.65 -8.91
N ARG A 375 31.24 -11.35 -7.87
CA ARG A 375 31.61 -12.78 -7.97
C ARG A 375 30.35 -13.65 -8.06
N ASP A 376 29.37 -13.40 -7.23
CA ASP A 376 28.10 -14.12 -7.25
C ASP A 376 27.38 -13.94 -8.61
N LEU A 377 27.42 -12.74 -9.20
CA LEU A 377 26.86 -12.47 -10.52
C LEU A 377 27.48 -13.40 -11.60
N ARG A 378 28.79 -13.58 -11.62
CA ARG A 378 29.44 -14.48 -12.59
C ARG A 378 28.96 -15.95 -12.47
N ASN A 379 28.69 -16.38 -11.22
CA ASN A 379 28.11 -17.70 -11.00
C ASN A 379 26.64 -17.75 -11.46
N VAL A 380 25.89 -16.69 -11.18
CA VAL A 380 24.49 -16.54 -11.62
C VAL A 380 24.40 -16.55 -13.15
N GLU A 381 25.25 -15.79 -13.85
CA GLU A 381 25.30 -15.75 -15.32
C GLU A 381 25.68 -17.10 -15.96
N SER A 382 26.41 -17.93 -15.25
CA SER A 382 26.73 -19.30 -15.73
C SER A 382 25.56 -20.28 -15.58
N VAL A 383 24.63 -20.04 -14.66
CA VAL A 383 23.45 -20.88 -14.38
C VAL A 383 22.19 -20.33 -15.05
N PHE A 384 22.01 -19.04 -14.95
CA PHE A 384 20.88 -18.32 -15.53
C PHE A 384 21.38 -17.50 -16.73
N ASP A 385 21.41 -18.11 -17.91
CA ASP A 385 21.76 -17.43 -19.16
C ASP A 385 20.77 -16.34 -19.57
N GLU A 386 19.52 -16.40 -19.02
CA GLU A 386 18.44 -15.43 -19.25
C GLU A 386 17.78 -15.03 -17.95
N PHE A 387 17.40 -13.75 -17.84
CA PHE A 387 16.69 -13.22 -16.67
C PHE A 387 15.35 -13.93 -16.42
N GLU A 388 14.69 -14.36 -17.49
CA GLU A 388 13.42 -15.09 -17.48
C GLU A 388 13.49 -16.39 -16.66
N LYS A 389 14.63 -17.06 -16.65
CA LYS A 389 14.85 -18.32 -15.92
C LYS A 389 14.95 -18.15 -14.41
N THR A 390 15.12 -16.93 -13.92
CA THR A 390 15.13 -16.64 -12.47
C THR A 390 13.79 -16.87 -11.79
N GLY A 391 12.68 -16.95 -12.55
CA GLY A 391 11.32 -17.07 -12.07
C GLY A 391 10.63 -15.72 -11.76
N LEU A 392 11.37 -14.63 -11.58
CA LEU A 392 10.80 -13.31 -11.23
C LEU A 392 9.83 -12.79 -12.29
N PRO A 393 10.10 -12.83 -13.60
CA PRO A 393 9.17 -12.36 -14.62
C PRO A 393 7.83 -13.08 -14.60
N SER A 394 7.79 -14.36 -14.21
CA SER A 394 6.55 -15.12 -14.06
C SER A 394 5.70 -14.60 -12.91
N VAL A 395 6.33 -14.21 -11.82
CA VAL A 395 5.66 -13.60 -10.65
C VAL A 395 5.13 -12.21 -11.00
N GLU A 396 5.93 -11.36 -11.63
CA GLU A 396 5.56 -10.02 -12.08
C GLU A 396 4.37 -10.07 -13.03
N LYS A 397 4.42 -10.93 -14.04
CA LYS A 397 3.31 -11.16 -14.97
C LYS A 397 2.04 -11.69 -14.27
N TYR A 398 2.21 -12.57 -13.27
CA TYR A 398 1.06 -13.05 -12.51
C TYR A 398 0.39 -11.93 -11.71
N ILE A 399 1.18 -11.05 -11.07
CA ILE A 399 0.67 -9.87 -10.36
C ILE A 399 -0.07 -8.93 -11.33
N GLU A 400 0.50 -8.65 -12.50
CA GLU A 400 -0.18 -7.84 -13.53
C GLU A 400 -1.53 -8.45 -13.94
N ASN A 401 -1.57 -9.75 -14.20
CA ASN A 401 -2.80 -10.44 -14.58
C ASN A 401 -3.83 -10.48 -13.46
N LEU A 402 -3.40 -10.59 -12.22
CA LEU A 402 -4.28 -10.62 -11.04
C LEU A 402 -5.06 -9.31 -10.89
N PHE A 403 -4.45 -8.18 -11.25
CA PHE A 403 -5.03 -6.86 -11.05
C PHE A 403 -5.40 -6.13 -12.34
N GLY A 404 -4.76 -6.45 -13.47
CA GLY A 404 -4.96 -5.77 -14.76
C GLY A 404 -6.04 -6.39 -15.64
N GLY A 405 -6.56 -7.55 -15.26
CA GLY A 405 -7.57 -8.26 -16.03
C GLY A 405 -9.00 -7.91 -15.59
N ARG A 406 -9.57 -6.87 -16.19
CA ARG A 406 -11.02 -6.88 -16.62
C ARG A 406 -11.32 -5.67 -17.46
#